data_c1d7992b86cd0a8b150b0dfb89e90aff
#
_entry.id   c1d7992b86cd0a8b150b0dfb89e90aff
#
_cell.length_a   1.000
_cell.length_b   1.000
_cell.length_c   1.000
_cell.angle_alpha   90.00
_cell.angle_beta   90.00
_cell.angle_gamma   90.00
#
_symmetry.space_group_name_H-M   'P 1'
#
loop_
_entity.id
_entity.type
_entity.pdbx_description
1 polymer ?
#
loop_
_entity_poly.entity_id
_entity_poly.type
_entity_poly.pdbx_seq_one_letter_code
_entity_poly.pdbx_strand_id
1 'polypeptide(L)'
;MSCLFIPGDKVQAVPEIGGKGRNLLRLQQTHRVPDWVAVPVEAMLDALAEGGLGERIAGALAGLTVTNTAETASVVQAMIFDVPPPDWLECELAGVAFIGDYVSVRSSAADEDGARFSFAGIHESYLYVRGPGAIARHVQRVWASGYSERALLYRLENGLALHPVPMAVVIQSMVDAMISGVVFTADPVAQDPLTLVISALYGLGEGLVGAGLAADQVCYHKITGVIEQSVVLKETQYIFNATAGEGVIEQPVREAERNRPVFDESQRSAVIQAALTIERARRRPQDIEFCFDAHGTLFILQTRDITTVSDVGPAAGNRQVWDNSNIIESYSGVTSPMTFSFIRHAYTVVYHCFSKVMGIRPAVVRANQAVYENMLGLIRGQVYYNLTNWYRLIQQFPGYELNKRFMESMMGLRERFDPEESGSAGLSFHKKLVAWGRLLRLGFRMLFQFATLDRRVARFRSNFQVLYDKWEAMDFDAMAPHELMAVYREMETRLLWNWQAPIINDFYVMIHYGLLRKYCHDWCDDGSQSLQNDLICGNGDIESTEPTRMLRSEEHTSELQSRQS
;
A
#
# COMPACT_ATOMS: atom_id res chain seq x y z
N MET A 1 9.08 -15.61 -43.56
CA MET A 1 7.95 -14.97 -42.85
C MET A 1 8.53 -13.82 -42.08
N SER A 2 7.85 -12.67 -42.01
CA SER A 2 8.35 -11.57 -41.17
C SER A 2 8.34 -12.00 -39.70
N CYS A 3 9.44 -11.82 -39.01
CA CYS A 3 9.56 -12.09 -37.56
C CYS A 3 9.08 -10.91 -36.73
N LEU A 4 8.77 -9.76 -37.38
CA LEU A 4 8.17 -8.60 -36.73
C LEU A 4 6.66 -8.57 -36.96
N PHE A 5 5.90 -8.23 -35.91
CA PHE A 5 4.50 -7.89 -36.02
C PHE A 5 4.35 -6.39 -36.28
N ILE A 6 3.79 -6.01 -37.43
CA ILE A 6 3.47 -4.62 -37.81
C ILE A 6 1.95 -4.46 -37.74
N PRO A 7 1.43 -3.49 -36.95
CA PRO A 7 0.00 -3.24 -36.88
C PRO A 7 -0.57 -2.82 -38.24
N GLY A 8 -1.64 -3.48 -38.67
CA GLY A 8 -2.28 -3.23 -39.96
C GLY A 8 -1.92 -4.24 -41.07
N ASP A 9 -0.90 -5.06 -40.86
CA ASP A 9 -0.59 -6.14 -41.80
C ASP A 9 -1.70 -7.20 -41.82
N LYS A 10 -1.97 -7.76 -42.99
CA LYS A 10 -2.93 -8.85 -43.17
C LYS A 10 -2.30 -10.16 -42.72
N VAL A 11 -2.26 -10.40 -41.38
CA VAL A 11 -1.84 -11.69 -40.82
C VAL A 11 -3.04 -12.59 -40.57
N GLN A 12 -2.90 -13.91 -40.78
CA GLN A 12 -3.97 -14.88 -40.53
C GLN A 12 -4.31 -15.00 -39.04
N ALA A 13 -3.31 -14.81 -38.15
CA ALA A 13 -3.47 -14.76 -36.70
C ALA A 13 -2.45 -13.77 -36.11
N VAL A 14 -2.86 -13.01 -35.09
CA VAL A 14 -1.94 -12.15 -34.37
C VAL A 14 -1.01 -13.02 -33.53
N PRO A 15 0.33 -12.92 -33.70
CA PRO A 15 1.27 -13.71 -32.91
C PRO A 15 1.25 -13.28 -31.43
N GLU A 16 1.96 -14.00 -30.58
CA GLU A 16 2.04 -13.62 -29.15
C GLU A 16 2.95 -12.40 -28.96
N ILE A 17 2.32 -11.22 -28.88
CA ILE A 17 2.99 -9.91 -28.71
C ILE A 17 2.96 -9.39 -27.25
N GLY A 18 2.58 -10.25 -26.31
CA GLY A 18 2.49 -9.91 -24.90
C GLY A 18 1.36 -8.93 -24.56
N GLY A 19 1.23 -8.61 -23.29
CA GLY A 19 0.14 -7.77 -22.77
C GLY A 19 0.19 -6.34 -23.33
N LYS A 20 1.34 -5.67 -23.24
CA LYS A 20 1.49 -4.30 -23.76
C LYS A 20 1.19 -4.19 -25.25
N GLY A 21 1.72 -5.12 -26.06
CA GLY A 21 1.45 -5.15 -27.51
C GLY A 21 -0.03 -5.33 -27.81
N ARG A 22 -0.71 -6.28 -27.15
CA ARG A 22 -2.17 -6.47 -27.30
C ARG A 22 -2.97 -5.25 -26.89
N ASN A 23 -2.55 -4.54 -25.84
CA ASN A 23 -3.21 -3.33 -25.39
C ASN A 23 -3.03 -2.17 -26.38
N LEU A 24 -1.84 -1.97 -26.93
CA LEU A 24 -1.58 -0.98 -27.98
C LEU A 24 -2.40 -1.26 -29.25
N LEU A 25 -2.50 -2.53 -29.68
CA LEU A 25 -3.30 -2.94 -30.83
C LEU A 25 -4.78 -2.58 -30.69
N ARG A 26 -5.32 -2.62 -29.48
CA ARG A 26 -6.70 -2.20 -29.20
C ARG A 26 -6.83 -0.68 -29.10
N LEU A 27 -5.87 0.01 -28.46
CA LEU A 27 -5.88 1.45 -28.27
C LEU A 27 -5.84 2.21 -29.58
N GLN A 28 -5.01 1.80 -30.56
CA GLN A 28 -4.85 2.48 -31.84
C GLN A 28 -6.13 2.53 -32.68
N GLN A 29 -7.14 1.71 -32.37
CA GLN A 29 -8.43 1.74 -33.07
C GLN A 29 -9.27 2.96 -32.73
N THR A 30 -9.04 3.57 -31.57
CA THR A 30 -9.90 4.63 -31.01
C THR A 30 -9.12 5.85 -30.51
N HIS A 31 -7.84 5.71 -30.26
CA HIS A 31 -6.97 6.77 -29.71
C HIS A 31 -5.70 6.90 -30.55
N ARG A 32 -5.09 8.08 -30.49
CA ARG A 32 -3.78 8.30 -31.10
C ARG A 32 -2.71 7.64 -30.25
N VAL A 33 -2.02 6.68 -30.85
CA VAL A 33 -0.88 5.94 -30.29
C VAL A 33 0.33 6.24 -31.15
N PRO A 34 1.54 6.43 -30.63
CA PRO A 34 2.74 6.54 -31.45
C PRO A 34 2.93 5.27 -32.29
N ASP A 35 3.56 5.41 -33.48
CA ASP A 35 3.86 4.27 -34.33
C ASP A 35 4.65 3.19 -33.58
N TRP A 36 4.33 1.93 -33.80
CA TRP A 36 4.97 0.84 -33.08
C TRP A 36 5.00 -0.45 -33.89
N VAL A 37 5.95 -1.32 -33.53
CA VAL A 37 6.03 -2.72 -33.97
C VAL A 37 6.33 -3.60 -32.76
N ALA A 38 6.12 -4.89 -32.89
CA ALA A 38 6.51 -5.85 -31.85
C ALA A 38 7.40 -6.97 -32.40
N VAL A 39 8.37 -7.38 -31.59
CA VAL A 39 9.09 -8.64 -31.76
C VAL A 39 8.31 -9.68 -30.95
N PRO A 40 7.64 -10.66 -31.58
CA PRO A 40 6.82 -11.64 -30.90
C PRO A 40 7.64 -12.60 -30.02
N VAL A 41 6.93 -13.34 -29.16
CA VAL A 41 7.55 -14.36 -28.30
C VAL A 41 8.22 -15.45 -29.14
N GLU A 42 7.58 -15.86 -30.24
CA GLU A 42 8.10 -16.87 -31.15
C GLU A 42 9.47 -16.48 -31.72
N ALA A 43 9.64 -15.20 -32.09
CA ALA A 43 10.91 -14.71 -32.60
C ALA A 43 12.04 -14.74 -31.53
N MET A 44 11.70 -14.51 -30.26
CA MET A 44 12.63 -14.71 -29.15
C MET A 44 13.05 -16.18 -29.02
N LEU A 45 12.07 -17.10 -29.07
CA LEU A 45 12.35 -18.52 -28.93
C LEU A 45 13.23 -19.05 -30.07
N ASP A 46 12.98 -18.60 -31.29
CA ASP A 46 13.80 -18.92 -32.45
C ASP A 46 15.23 -18.40 -32.29
N ALA A 47 15.39 -17.15 -31.86
CA ALA A 47 16.71 -16.55 -31.59
C ALA A 47 17.50 -17.31 -30.51
N LEU A 48 16.85 -17.75 -29.43
CA LEU A 48 17.49 -18.57 -28.39
C LEU A 48 17.88 -19.95 -28.91
N ALA A 49 17.06 -20.56 -29.79
CA ALA A 49 17.35 -21.84 -30.40
C ALA A 49 18.52 -21.74 -31.39
N GLU A 50 18.53 -20.74 -32.28
CA GLU A 50 19.64 -20.48 -33.22
C GLU A 50 20.97 -20.25 -32.49
N GLY A 51 20.93 -19.53 -31.37
CA GLY A 51 22.10 -19.31 -30.51
C GLY A 51 22.53 -20.52 -29.67
N GLY A 52 21.79 -21.62 -29.70
CA GLY A 52 22.07 -22.80 -28.87
C GLY A 52 21.91 -22.53 -27.36
N LEU A 53 21.11 -21.52 -26.99
CA LEU A 53 20.99 -21.04 -25.62
C LEU A 53 19.93 -21.79 -24.81
N GLY A 54 18.91 -22.36 -25.44
CA GLY A 54 17.75 -22.98 -24.76
C GLY A 54 18.16 -24.01 -23.69
N GLU A 55 18.92 -25.06 -24.09
CA GLU A 55 19.38 -26.11 -23.16
C GLU A 55 20.40 -25.60 -22.13
N ARG A 56 21.27 -24.65 -22.53
CA ARG A 56 22.29 -24.07 -21.65
C ARG A 56 21.63 -23.25 -20.52
N ILE A 57 20.62 -22.43 -20.83
CA ILE A 57 19.85 -21.65 -19.86
C ILE A 57 19.05 -22.61 -18.95
N ALA A 58 18.37 -23.61 -19.52
CA ALA A 58 17.64 -24.60 -18.74
C ALA A 58 18.55 -25.33 -17.74
N GLY A 59 19.76 -25.72 -18.18
CA GLY A 59 20.78 -26.35 -17.32
C GLY A 59 21.25 -25.44 -16.19
N ALA A 60 21.49 -24.16 -16.47
CA ALA A 60 21.89 -23.18 -15.46
C ALA A 60 20.78 -22.93 -14.40
N LEU A 61 19.52 -23.00 -14.80
CA LEU A 61 18.37 -22.79 -13.91
C LEU A 61 17.91 -24.06 -13.16
N ALA A 62 18.41 -25.24 -13.51
CA ALA A 62 17.98 -26.51 -12.89
C ALA A 62 18.24 -26.59 -11.37
N GLY A 63 19.23 -25.84 -10.88
CA GLY A 63 19.57 -25.75 -9.43
C GLY A 63 19.20 -24.43 -8.79
N LEU A 64 18.28 -23.64 -9.36
CA LEU A 64 17.94 -22.32 -8.85
C LEU A 64 17.23 -22.41 -7.50
N THR A 65 17.76 -21.63 -6.55
CA THR A 65 17.22 -21.42 -5.20
C THR A 65 17.24 -19.93 -4.88
N VAL A 66 16.52 -19.52 -3.84
CA VAL A 66 16.53 -18.12 -3.38
C VAL A 66 17.94 -17.61 -3.06
N THR A 67 18.83 -18.50 -2.60
CA THR A 67 20.18 -18.11 -2.15
C THR A 67 21.20 -17.94 -3.28
N ASN A 68 20.98 -18.55 -4.44
CA ASN A 68 21.90 -18.49 -5.59
C ASN A 68 21.35 -17.69 -6.78
N THR A 69 20.20 -17.02 -6.60
CA THR A 69 19.47 -16.35 -7.69
C THR A 69 20.32 -15.26 -8.35
N ALA A 70 21.04 -14.43 -7.59
CA ALA A 70 21.87 -13.34 -8.11
C ALA A 70 23.00 -13.87 -9.03
N GLU A 71 23.72 -14.90 -8.58
CA GLU A 71 24.80 -15.53 -9.35
C GLU A 71 24.25 -16.19 -10.61
N THR A 72 23.16 -16.97 -10.47
CA THR A 72 22.53 -17.67 -11.59
C THR A 72 21.99 -16.68 -12.63
N ALA A 73 21.35 -15.58 -12.19
CA ALA A 73 20.89 -14.51 -13.07
C ALA A 73 22.04 -13.91 -13.89
N SER A 74 23.15 -13.59 -13.24
CA SER A 74 24.34 -13.04 -13.91
C SER A 74 24.91 -14.00 -14.96
N VAL A 75 24.96 -15.29 -14.65
CA VAL A 75 25.42 -16.31 -15.59
C VAL A 75 24.49 -16.42 -16.80
N VAL A 76 23.18 -16.48 -16.58
CA VAL A 76 22.19 -16.58 -17.68
C VAL A 76 22.20 -15.33 -18.56
N GLN A 77 22.26 -14.15 -17.96
CA GLN A 77 22.33 -12.90 -18.73
C GLN A 77 23.62 -12.81 -19.55
N ALA A 78 24.75 -13.22 -19.00
CA ALA A 78 26.02 -13.29 -19.74
C ALA A 78 25.91 -14.24 -20.93
N MET A 79 25.29 -15.42 -20.77
CA MET A 79 25.09 -16.37 -21.90
C MET A 79 24.27 -15.73 -23.04
N ILE A 80 23.26 -14.90 -22.70
CA ILE A 80 22.46 -14.20 -23.70
C ILE A 80 23.28 -13.11 -24.41
N PHE A 81 24.11 -12.36 -23.68
CA PHE A 81 24.92 -11.28 -24.24
C PHE A 81 26.12 -11.76 -25.04
N ASP A 82 26.63 -12.97 -24.80
CA ASP A 82 27.74 -13.55 -25.53
C ASP A 82 27.37 -13.94 -26.98
N VAL A 83 26.06 -14.06 -27.26
CA VAL A 83 25.57 -14.35 -28.61
C VAL A 83 25.07 -13.04 -29.24
N PRO A 84 25.54 -12.63 -30.43
CA PRO A 84 25.06 -11.41 -31.07
C PRO A 84 23.56 -11.52 -31.41
N PRO A 85 22.81 -10.38 -31.47
CA PRO A 85 21.45 -10.39 -31.95
C PRO A 85 21.38 -11.03 -33.35
N PRO A 86 20.29 -11.77 -33.67
CA PRO A 86 20.18 -12.41 -34.97
C PRO A 86 20.19 -11.37 -36.11
N ASP A 87 20.90 -11.66 -37.20
CA ASP A 87 21.02 -10.77 -38.36
C ASP A 87 19.67 -10.42 -38.99
N TRP A 88 18.72 -11.37 -38.97
CA TRP A 88 17.37 -11.14 -39.49
C TRP A 88 16.65 -10.00 -38.73
N LEU A 89 16.88 -9.85 -37.42
CA LEU A 89 16.22 -8.83 -36.62
C LEU A 89 16.66 -7.42 -37.07
N GLU A 90 17.96 -7.19 -37.26
CA GLU A 90 18.48 -5.92 -37.76
C GLU A 90 17.97 -5.61 -39.17
N CYS A 91 17.95 -6.62 -40.05
CA CYS A 91 17.47 -6.48 -41.44
C CYS A 91 15.98 -6.12 -41.49
N GLU A 92 15.12 -6.77 -40.69
CA GLU A 92 13.69 -6.45 -40.67
C GLU A 92 13.42 -5.07 -40.06
N LEU A 93 14.13 -4.73 -38.96
CA LEU A 93 14.04 -3.40 -38.34
C LEU A 93 14.41 -2.29 -39.32
N ALA A 94 15.43 -2.48 -40.18
CA ALA A 94 15.83 -1.53 -41.20
C ALA A 94 14.72 -1.25 -42.23
N GLY A 95 13.78 -2.18 -42.43
CA GLY A 95 12.62 -2.03 -43.31
C GLY A 95 11.45 -1.23 -42.71
N VAL A 96 11.48 -0.91 -41.41
CA VAL A 96 10.39 -0.19 -40.73
C VAL A 96 10.61 1.32 -40.79
N ALA A 97 9.65 2.06 -41.35
CA ALA A 97 9.83 3.47 -41.74
C ALA A 97 10.23 4.41 -40.58
N PHE A 98 9.72 4.21 -39.38
CA PHE A 98 9.99 5.08 -38.22
C PHE A 98 11.24 4.67 -37.41
N ILE A 99 11.90 3.56 -37.72
CA ILE A 99 13.08 3.08 -36.98
C ILE A 99 14.31 3.99 -37.17
N GLY A 100 14.30 4.86 -38.18
CA GLY A 100 15.33 5.90 -38.35
C GLY A 100 15.32 6.99 -37.29
N ASP A 101 14.21 7.17 -36.60
CA ASP A 101 14.01 8.10 -35.49
C ASP A 101 14.28 7.44 -34.14
N TYR A 102 14.11 8.19 -33.07
CA TYR A 102 14.22 7.65 -31.72
C TYR A 102 13.00 6.82 -31.34
N VAL A 103 13.27 5.66 -30.72
CA VAL A 103 12.23 4.73 -30.24
C VAL A 103 12.43 4.39 -28.76
N SER A 104 11.36 3.93 -28.14
CA SER A 104 11.43 3.17 -26.89
C SER A 104 11.42 1.67 -27.19
N VAL A 105 12.22 0.88 -26.45
CA VAL A 105 12.27 -0.58 -26.52
C VAL A 105 11.80 -1.11 -25.17
N ARG A 106 10.62 -1.74 -25.15
CA ARG A 106 9.89 -2.06 -23.91
C ARG A 106 9.54 -3.55 -23.84
N SER A 107 9.69 -4.15 -22.67
CA SER A 107 9.22 -5.51 -22.42
C SER A 107 7.70 -5.63 -22.58
N SER A 108 7.25 -6.75 -23.09
CA SER A 108 5.84 -7.13 -23.22
C SER A 108 5.70 -8.61 -22.93
N ALA A 109 5.83 -8.99 -21.64
CA ALA A 109 5.76 -10.39 -21.26
C ALA A 109 4.32 -10.92 -21.45
N ALA A 110 4.21 -12.18 -21.85
CA ALA A 110 2.91 -12.83 -22.00
C ALA A 110 2.19 -12.99 -20.65
N ASP A 111 2.96 -13.11 -19.58
CA ASP A 111 2.47 -13.31 -18.20
C ASP A 111 2.21 -11.98 -17.45
N GLU A 112 2.63 -10.83 -18.00
CA GLU A 112 2.67 -9.52 -17.30
C GLU A 112 1.28 -8.98 -16.95
N ASP A 113 0.28 -9.22 -17.78
CA ASP A 113 -1.10 -8.73 -17.62
C ASP A 113 -2.08 -9.83 -17.18
N GLY A 114 -1.61 -10.90 -16.58
CA GLY A 114 -2.45 -11.95 -16.02
C GLY A 114 -3.21 -11.46 -14.77
N ALA A 115 -4.46 -11.91 -14.59
CA ALA A 115 -5.29 -11.52 -13.43
C ALA A 115 -4.68 -11.92 -12.06
N ARG A 116 -3.60 -12.71 -12.03
CA ARG A 116 -2.96 -13.22 -10.82
C ARG A 116 -1.57 -12.67 -10.57
N PHE A 117 -0.85 -12.18 -11.58
CA PHE A 117 0.57 -11.80 -11.47
C PHE A 117 0.77 -10.41 -12.05
N SER A 118 1.57 -9.59 -11.36
CA SER A 118 1.96 -8.27 -11.81
C SER A 118 3.49 -8.17 -11.85
N PHE A 119 4.04 -7.99 -13.04
CA PHE A 119 5.48 -7.78 -13.24
C PHE A 119 5.86 -6.30 -13.32
N ALA A 120 5.03 -5.40 -12.77
CA ALA A 120 5.27 -3.97 -12.80
C ALA A 120 6.66 -3.61 -12.24
N GLY A 121 7.48 -2.93 -13.03
CA GLY A 121 8.83 -2.51 -12.64
C GLY A 121 9.86 -3.63 -12.52
N ILE A 122 9.56 -4.86 -12.96
CA ILE A 122 10.49 -6.00 -12.93
C ILE A 122 11.36 -6.05 -14.18
N HIS A 123 10.80 -5.72 -15.34
CA HIS A 123 11.47 -5.77 -16.63
C HIS A 123 11.95 -4.40 -17.08
N GLU A 124 12.98 -4.38 -17.91
CA GLU A 124 13.63 -3.16 -18.36
C GLU A 124 12.92 -2.51 -19.55
N SER A 125 13.05 -1.19 -19.65
CA SER A 125 12.61 -0.36 -20.77
C SER A 125 13.71 0.65 -21.10
N TYR A 126 13.96 0.85 -22.38
CA TYR A 126 14.99 1.77 -22.87
C TYR A 126 14.36 2.85 -23.73
N LEU A 127 14.72 4.10 -23.48
CA LEU A 127 14.19 5.27 -24.16
C LEU A 127 15.24 5.90 -25.08
N TYR A 128 14.80 6.52 -26.15
CA TYR A 128 15.64 7.23 -27.11
C TYR A 128 16.73 6.37 -27.74
N VAL A 129 16.39 5.12 -28.08
CA VAL A 129 17.25 4.24 -28.87
C VAL A 129 17.07 4.55 -30.35
N ARG A 130 18.17 4.58 -31.14
CA ARG A 130 18.13 4.93 -32.56
C ARG A 130 18.95 3.97 -33.41
N GLY A 131 18.38 3.59 -34.54
CA GLY A 131 18.99 2.78 -35.57
C GLY A 131 18.87 1.26 -35.34
N PRO A 132 18.76 0.47 -36.43
CA PRO A 132 18.40 -0.96 -36.36
C PRO A 132 19.32 -1.78 -35.47
N GLY A 133 20.65 -1.62 -35.60
CA GLY A 133 21.60 -2.40 -34.80
C GLY A 133 21.59 -2.06 -33.31
N ALA A 134 21.36 -0.77 -32.93
CA ALA A 134 21.21 -0.41 -31.53
C ALA A 134 19.88 -0.97 -30.96
N ILE A 135 18.80 -0.89 -31.74
CA ILE A 135 17.50 -1.42 -31.35
C ILE A 135 17.57 -2.94 -31.16
N ALA A 136 18.21 -3.68 -32.07
CA ALA A 136 18.40 -5.12 -31.95
C ALA A 136 19.15 -5.52 -30.66
N ARG A 137 20.21 -4.77 -30.31
CA ARG A 137 20.92 -4.95 -29.02
C ARG A 137 20.04 -4.69 -27.80
N HIS A 138 19.16 -3.69 -27.86
CA HIS A 138 18.25 -3.40 -26.75
C HIS A 138 17.11 -4.42 -26.66
N VAL A 139 16.65 -4.98 -27.77
CA VAL A 139 15.72 -6.14 -27.77
C VAL A 139 16.35 -7.30 -27.02
N GLN A 140 17.61 -7.63 -27.29
CA GLN A 140 18.34 -8.66 -26.57
C GLN A 140 18.47 -8.36 -25.07
N ARG A 141 18.72 -7.09 -24.69
CA ARG A 141 18.76 -6.68 -23.28
C ARG A 141 17.40 -6.87 -22.61
N VAL A 142 16.31 -6.54 -23.30
CA VAL A 142 14.94 -6.79 -22.78
C VAL A 142 14.71 -8.28 -22.58
N TRP A 143 15.12 -9.15 -23.50
CA TRP A 143 15.04 -10.59 -23.31
C TRP A 143 15.85 -11.08 -22.09
N ALA A 144 17.07 -10.56 -21.93
CA ALA A 144 17.91 -10.86 -20.78
C ALA A 144 17.30 -10.38 -19.45
N SER A 145 16.53 -9.28 -19.44
CA SER A 145 15.86 -8.77 -18.24
C SER A 145 14.83 -9.74 -17.66
N GLY A 146 14.26 -10.62 -18.49
CA GLY A 146 13.38 -11.71 -18.05
C GLY A 146 14.08 -12.73 -17.14
N TYR A 147 15.42 -12.77 -17.17
CA TYR A 147 16.26 -13.60 -16.33
C TYR A 147 17.05 -12.78 -15.29
N SER A 148 16.62 -11.56 -14.98
CA SER A 148 17.20 -10.79 -13.88
C SER A 148 16.92 -11.47 -12.53
N GLU A 149 17.77 -11.18 -11.52
CA GLU A 149 17.57 -11.70 -10.17
C GLU A 149 16.13 -11.47 -9.66
N ARG A 150 15.62 -10.25 -9.83
CA ARG A 150 14.26 -9.89 -9.43
C ARG A 150 13.20 -10.69 -10.18
N ALA A 151 13.35 -10.89 -11.49
CA ALA A 151 12.42 -11.66 -12.30
C ALA A 151 12.44 -13.15 -11.92
N LEU A 152 13.62 -13.74 -11.71
CA LEU A 152 13.77 -15.13 -11.32
C LEU A 152 13.22 -15.39 -9.91
N LEU A 153 13.49 -14.51 -8.94
CA LEU A 153 12.93 -14.60 -7.59
C LEU A 153 11.40 -14.55 -7.63
N TYR A 154 10.85 -13.58 -8.35
CA TYR A 154 9.40 -13.44 -8.49
C TYR A 154 8.75 -14.70 -9.10
N ARG A 155 9.36 -15.27 -10.14
CA ARG A 155 8.87 -16.51 -10.78
C ARG A 155 8.98 -17.70 -9.84
N LEU A 156 10.07 -17.82 -9.10
CA LEU A 156 10.30 -18.88 -8.12
C LEU A 156 9.26 -18.83 -6.98
N GLU A 157 9.03 -17.65 -6.39
CA GLU A 157 8.07 -17.45 -5.30
C GLU A 157 6.62 -17.73 -5.73
N ASN A 158 6.29 -17.45 -6.99
CA ASN A 158 4.95 -17.64 -7.52
C ASN A 158 4.74 -18.97 -8.25
N GLY A 159 5.75 -19.86 -8.26
CA GLY A 159 5.67 -21.17 -8.90
C GLY A 159 5.52 -21.10 -10.43
N LEU A 160 6.03 -20.03 -11.06
CA LEU A 160 6.01 -19.86 -12.52
C LEU A 160 7.18 -20.59 -13.18
N ALA A 161 7.02 -20.96 -14.46
CA ALA A 161 8.10 -21.58 -15.23
C ALA A 161 9.33 -20.65 -15.30
N LEU A 162 10.51 -21.17 -14.98
CA LEU A 162 11.74 -20.41 -15.00
C LEU A 162 12.35 -20.28 -16.39
N HIS A 163 12.01 -21.20 -17.30
CA HIS A 163 12.47 -21.21 -18.69
C HIS A 163 11.49 -22.03 -19.57
N PRO A 164 11.22 -21.61 -20.82
CA PRO A 164 11.52 -20.28 -21.35
C PRO A 164 10.68 -19.19 -20.69
N VAL A 165 11.22 -17.96 -20.61
CA VAL A 165 10.47 -16.77 -20.18
C VAL A 165 9.85 -16.15 -21.45
N PRO A 166 8.51 -16.23 -21.65
CA PRO A 166 7.87 -15.74 -22.88
C PRO A 166 7.86 -14.20 -22.90
N MET A 167 8.82 -13.58 -23.61
CA MET A 167 9.05 -12.15 -23.65
C MET A 167 8.97 -11.60 -25.07
N ALA A 168 7.84 -11.00 -25.42
CA ALA A 168 7.76 -10.12 -26.59
C ALA A 168 8.37 -8.74 -26.27
N VAL A 169 8.75 -8.00 -27.30
CA VAL A 169 9.30 -6.65 -27.16
C VAL A 169 8.51 -5.69 -28.03
N VAL A 170 8.03 -4.60 -27.42
CA VAL A 170 7.38 -3.50 -28.14
C VAL A 170 8.43 -2.43 -28.42
N ILE A 171 8.54 -2.04 -29.69
CA ILE A 171 9.37 -0.95 -30.18
C ILE A 171 8.41 0.15 -30.62
N GLN A 172 8.41 1.30 -29.93
CA GLN A 172 7.45 2.36 -30.14
C GLN A 172 8.18 3.69 -30.39
N SER A 173 7.70 4.47 -31.38
CA SER A 173 8.25 5.79 -31.68
C SER A 173 8.20 6.70 -30.46
N MET A 174 9.29 7.43 -30.19
CA MET A 174 9.31 8.43 -29.12
C MET A 174 8.50 9.65 -29.53
N VAL A 175 7.77 10.20 -28.58
CA VAL A 175 7.11 11.50 -28.68
C VAL A 175 7.94 12.52 -27.95
N ASP A 176 8.18 13.68 -28.56
CA ASP A 176 8.80 14.82 -27.87
C ASP A 176 7.79 15.45 -26.90
N ALA A 177 7.73 14.83 -25.71
CA ALA A 177 6.68 15.12 -24.75
C ALA A 177 6.98 16.40 -23.96
N MET A 178 6.07 17.36 -24.02
CA MET A 178 6.08 18.57 -23.19
C MET A 178 5.43 18.32 -21.84
N ILE A 179 4.44 17.43 -21.78
CA ILE A 179 3.70 17.02 -20.60
C ILE A 179 3.52 15.52 -20.68
N SER A 180 3.75 14.85 -19.57
CA SER A 180 3.45 13.42 -19.43
C SER A 180 2.71 13.15 -18.13
N GLY A 181 2.00 12.04 -18.07
CA GLY A 181 1.31 11.66 -16.86
C GLY A 181 0.74 10.26 -16.90
N VAL A 182 0.13 9.92 -15.77
CA VAL A 182 -0.58 8.67 -15.56
C VAL A 182 -2.02 8.97 -15.12
N VAL A 183 -2.97 8.24 -15.64
CA VAL A 183 -4.38 8.29 -15.22
C VAL A 183 -4.78 6.95 -14.64
N PHE A 184 -5.19 6.96 -13.39
CA PHE A 184 -5.94 5.86 -12.79
C PHE A 184 -7.42 6.15 -12.95
N THR A 185 -8.16 5.34 -13.70
CA THR A 185 -9.60 5.58 -13.87
C THR A 185 -10.41 5.18 -12.64
N ALA A 186 -9.82 4.55 -11.66
CA ALA A 186 -10.34 4.37 -10.30
C ALA A 186 -9.23 4.73 -9.32
N ASP A 187 -9.53 5.32 -8.17
CA ASP A 187 -8.51 5.62 -7.17
C ASP A 187 -8.05 4.32 -6.47
N PRO A 188 -6.81 3.84 -6.74
CA PRO A 188 -6.33 2.60 -6.14
C PRO A 188 -5.96 2.76 -4.66
N VAL A 189 -5.74 4.00 -4.19
CA VAL A 189 -5.37 4.30 -2.81
C VAL A 189 -6.62 4.37 -1.93
N ALA A 190 -7.62 5.15 -2.37
CA ALA A 190 -8.90 5.24 -1.67
C ALA A 190 -9.82 4.05 -1.97
N GLN A 191 -9.46 3.14 -2.90
CA GLN A 191 -10.29 2.04 -3.37
C GLN A 191 -11.66 2.54 -3.90
N ASP A 192 -11.64 3.72 -4.55
CA ASP A 192 -12.86 4.37 -5.05
C ASP A 192 -12.96 4.24 -6.59
N PRO A 193 -13.87 3.42 -7.12
CA PRO A 193 -14.08 3.25 -8.55
C PRO A 193 -14.74 4.47 -9.20
N LEU A 194 -15.29 5.42 -8.43
CA LEU A 194 -15.98 6.60 -8.93
C LEU A 194 -15.08 7.82 -9.09
N THR A 195 -13.86 7.77 -8.54
CA THR A 195 -12.89 8.86 -8.65
C THR A 195 -11.76 8.49 -9.60
N LEU A 196 -11.60 9.27 -10.66
CA LEU A 196 -10.49 9.20 -11.59
C LEU A 196 -9.37 10.12 -11.07
N VAL A 197 -8.13 9.62 -11.03
CA VAL A 197 -6.95 10.36 -10.53
C VAL A 197 -5.94 10.51 -11.66
N ILE A 198 -5.54 11.76 -11.96
CA ILE A 198 -4.49 12.08 -12.92
C ILE A 198 -3.30 12.62 -12.15
N SER A 199 -2.12 12.10 -12.43
CA SER A 199 -0.85 12.67 -11.99
C SER A 199 -0.05 13.10 -13.23
N ALA A 200 0.41 14.35 -13.28
CA ALA A 200 1.09 14.88 -14.44
C ALA A 200 2.23 15.83 -14.09
N LEU A 201 3.24 15.83 -14.97
CA LEU A 201 4.43 16.68 -14.85
C LEU A 201 4.90 17.18 -16.22
N TYR A 202 5.86 18.12 -16.23
CA TYR A 202 6.53 18.55 -17.45
C TYR A 202 7.55 17.53 -17.92
N GLY A 203 7.71 17.41 -19.23
CA GLY A 203 8.65 16.51 -19.87
C GLY A 203 8.19 15.05 -19.92
N LEU A 204 9.12 14.14 -19.76
CA LEU A 204 8.92 12.70 -19.94
C LEU A 204 8.32 12.03 -18.70
N GLY A 205 7.46 11.04 -18.92
CA GLY A 205 6.83 10.23 -17.85
C GLY A 205 7.79 9.44 -16.97
N GLU A 206 9.05 9.27 -17.39
CA GLU A 206 10.13 8.65 -16.59
C GLU A 206 10.31 9.37 -15.24
N GLY A 207 10.14 10.70 -15.21
CA GLY A 207 10.18 11.48 -13.98
C GLY A 207 9.11 11.07 -12.97
N LEU A 208 7.94 10.63 -13.42
CA LEU A 208 6.84 10.21 -12.55
C LEU A 208 7.02 8.75 -12.09
N VAL A 209 7.31 7.85 -13.03
CA VAL A 209 7.31 6.40 -12.80
C VAL A 209 8.63 5.91 -12.20
N GLY A 210 9.76 6.41 -12.72
CA GLY A 210 11.09 5.96 -12.34
C GLY A 210 11.72 6.80 -11.22
N ALA A 211 11.62 8.12 -11.28
CA ALA A 211 12.31 9.05 -10.38
C ALA A 211 11.45 9.61 -9.23
N GLY A 212 10.13 9.43 -9.28
CA GLY A 212 9.22 9.90 -8.23
C GLY A 212 9.18 11.43 -8.08
N LEU A 213 9.33 12.18 -9.19
CA LEU A 213 9.24 13.63 -9.17
C LEU A 213 7.86 14.11 -8.74
N ALA A 214 7.82 15.32 -8.17
CA ALA A 214 6.58 15.97 -7.79
C ALA A 214 5.70 16.23 -9.03
N ALA A 215 4.43 15.85 -8.97
CA ALA A 215 3.46 15.95 -10.04
C ALA A 215 2.18 16.62 -9.57
N ASP A 216 1.56 17.43 -10.44
CA ASP A 216 0.23 17.94 -10.19
C ASP A 216 -0.78 16.80 -10.17
N GLN A 217 -1.76 16.88 -9.29
CA GLN A 217 -2.80 15.87 -9.17
C GLN A 217 -4.17 16.47 -9.49
N VAL A 218 -4.95 15.75 -10.28
CA VAL A 218 -6.35 16.07 -10.57
C VAL A 218 -7.22 14.88 -10.22
N CYS A 219 -8.19 15.07 -9.34
CA CYS A 219 -9.23 14.10 -9.01
C CYS A 219 -10.54 14.50 -9.69
N TYR A 220 -11.13 13.61 -10.46
CA TYR A 220 -12.39 13.81 -11.16
C TYR A 220 -13.42 12.78 -10.70
N HIS A 221 -14.51 13.26 -10.11
CA HIS A 221 -15.59 12.38 -9.69
C HIS A 221 -16.57 12.09 -10.84
N LYS A 222 -16.65 10.84 -11.26
CA LYS A 222 -17.33 10.39 -12.49
C LYS A 222 -18.84 10.67 -12.54
N ILE A 223 -19.52 10.72 -11.38
CA ILE A 223 -20.96 10.95 -11.30
C ILE A 223 -21.28 12.43 -11.19
N THR A 224 -20.60 13.15 -10.31
CA THR A 224 -20.91 14.57 -10.03
C THR A 224 -20.21 15.52 -10.99
N GLY A 225 -19.16 15.07 -11.67
CA GLY A 225 -18.33 15.93 -12.54
C GLY A 225 -17.42 16.89 -11.76
N VAL A 226 -17.37 16.79 -10.45
CA VAL A 226 -16.53 17.64 -9.59
C VAL A 226 -15.06 17.36 -9.89
N ILE A 227 -14.27 18.43 -10.05
CA ILE A 227 -12.82 18.39 -10.26
C ILE A 227 -12.15 19.05 -9.08
N GLU A 228 -11.25 18.31 -8.44
CA GLU A 228 -10.32 18.82 -7.43
C GLU A 228 -8.91 18.79 -8.02
N GLN A 229 -8.17 19.89 -7.89
CA GLN A 229 -6.82 19.99 -8.43
C GLN A 229 -5.85 20.45 -7.37
N SER A 230 -4.74 19.72 -7.22
CA SER A 230 -3.61 20.07 -6.37
C SER A 230 -2.41 20.38 -7.27
N VAL A 231 -1.88 21.59 -7.16
CA VAL A 231 -0.69 22.04 -7.88
C VAL A 231 0.48 22.03 -6.94
N VAL A 232 1.58 21.39 -7.34
CA VAL A 232 2.80 21.28 -6.54
C VAL A 232 3.96 22.04 -7.17
N LEU A 233 4.99 22.35 -6.40
CA LEU A 233 6.24 22.91 -6.90
C LEU A 233 6.97 21.83 -7.71
N LYS A 234 7.21 22.09 -9.00
CA LYS A 234 7.93 21.23 -9.95
C LYS A 234 9.30 21.82 -10.22
N GLU A 235 10.32 21.31 -9.53
CA GLU A 235 11.69 21.85 -9.64
C GLU A 235 12.41 21.36 -10.89
N THR A 236 12.24 20.08 -11.23
CA THR A 236 12.95 19.40 -12.31
C THR A 236 12.02 18.61 -13.21
N GLN A 237 12.49 18.29 -14.41
CA GLN A 237 11.83 17.47 -15.42
C GLN A 237 12.85 16.58 -16.12
N TYR A 238 12.41 15.47 -16.67
CA TYR A 238 13.22 14.63 -17.53
C TYR A 238 12.97 14.95 -19.00
N ILE A 239 14.03 15.10 -19.75
CA ILE A 239 14.00 15.36 -21.20
C ILE A 239 15.00 14.45 -21.93
N PHE A 240 14.93 14.45 -23.25
CA PHE A 240 15.93 13.81 -24.10
C PHE A 240 17.34 14.39 -23.87
N ASN A 241 18.34 13.50 -23.71
CA ASN A 241 19.73 13.90 -23.60
C ASN A 241 20.35 14.19 -24.98
N ALA A 242 20.14 15.41 -25.48
CA ALA A 242 20.65 15.83 -26.79
C ALA A 242 22.19 15.82 -26.85
N THR A 243 22.90 15.93 -25.71
CA THR A 243 24.36 15.94 -25.66
C THR A 243 24.93 14.53 -25.86
N ALA A 244 24.32 13.52 -25.24
CA ALA A 244 24.73 12.14 -25.42
C ALA A 244 24.16 11.53 -26.72
N GLY A 245 23.08 12.10 -27.26
CA GLY A 245 22.37 11.56 -28.43
C GLY A 245 21.56 10.30 -28.12
N GLU A 246 21.41 9.93 -26.85
CA GLU A 246 20.63 8.80 -26.37
C GLU A 246 20.21 8.99 -24.90
N GLY A 247 19.14 8.30 -24.47
CA GLY A 247 18.68 8.32 -23.08
C GLY A 247 18.04 9.63 -22.64
N VAL A 248 17.92 9.82 -21.35
CA VAL A 248 17.25 10.95 -20.71
C VAL A 248 18.17 11.68 -19.74
N ILE A 249 17.90 12.97 -19.52
CA ILE A 249 18.62 13.82 -18.57
C ILE A 249 17.64 14.62 -17.73
N GLU A 250 17.96 14.82 -16.48
CA GLU A 250 17.22 15.71 -15.59
C GLU A 250 17.60 17.18 -15.86
N GLN A 251 16.62 18.04 -16.01
CA GLN A 251 16.77 19.47 -16.26
C GLN A 251 15.83 20.28 -15.36
N PRO A 252 16.25 21.48 -14.88
CA PRO A 252 15.36 22.38 -14.15
C PRO A 252 14.15 22.82 -14.99
N VAL A 253 12.97 22.84 -14.38
CA VAL A 253 11.77 23.46 -14.96
C VAL A 253 11.95 24.97 -14.94
N ARG A 254 11.46 25.67 -15.99
CA ARG A 254 11.49 27.11 -16.05
C ARG A 254 10.81 27.74 -14.84
N GLU A 255 11.43 28.71 -14.20
CA GLU A 255 10.95 29.29 -12.95
C GLU A 255 9.49 29.77 -13.02
N ALA A 256 9.09 30.37 -14.17
CA ALA A 256 7.72 30.82 -14.39
C ALA A 256 6.66 29.70 -14.45
N GLU A 257 7.08 28.45 -14.64
CA GLU A 257 6.21 27.28 -14.83
C GLU A 257 6.14 26.41 -13.57
N ARG A 258 7.11 26.50 -12.66
CA ARG A 258 7.24 25.61 -11.49
C ARG A 258 5.99 25.52 -10.62
N ASN A 259 5.28 26.64 -10.43
CA ASN A 259 4.09 26.75 -9.58
C ASN A 259 2.79 26.87 -10.39
N ARG A 260 2.83 26.64 -11.69
CA ARG A 260 1.63 26.68 -12.55
C ARG A 260 1.07 25.29 -12.74
N PRO A 261 -0.26 25.16 -12.94
CA PRO A 261 -0.84 23.90 -13.40
C PRO A 261 -0.16 23.41 -14.67
N VAL A 262 0.13 22.12 -14.72
CA VAL A 262 0.73 21.47 -15.91
C VAL A 262 -0.24 21.49 -17.09
N PHE A 263 -1.54 21.34 -16.80
CA PHE A 263 -2.60 21.35 -17.81
C PHE A 263 -3.32 22.68 -17.92
N ASP A 264 -3.70 23.03 -19.13
CA ASP A 264 -4.84 23.90 -19.35
C ASP A 264 -6.18 23.10 -19.24
N GLU A 265 -7.31 23.82 -19.31
CA GLU A 265 -8.64 23.22 -19.18
C GLU A 265 -8.97 22.25 -20.32
N SER A 266 -8.54 22.57 -21.53
CA SER A 266 -8.76 21.74 -22.72
C SER A 266 -7.99 20.44 -22.64
N GLN A 267 -6.72 20.51 -22.28
CA GLN A 267 -5.85 19.35 -22.10
C GLN A 267 -6.37 18.42 -21.00
N ARG A 268 -6.74 18.99 -19.84
CA ARG A 268 -7.33 18.24 -18.74
C ARG A 268 -8.61 17.51 -19.18
N SER A 269 -9.50 18.21 -19.87
CA SER A 269 -10.74 17.61 -20.38
C SER A 269 -10.47 16.51 -21.40
N ALA A 270 -9.48 16.69 -22.29
CA ALA A 270 -9.10 15.68 -23.27
C ALA A 270 -8.62 14.38 -22.61
N VAL A 271 -7.77 14.49 -21.57
CA VAL A 271 -7.28 13.33 -20.81
C VAL A 271 -8.43 12.61 -20.10
N ILE A 272 -9.32 13.35 -19.41
CA ILE A 272 -10.48 12.75 -18.72
C ILE A 272 -11.37 12.00 -19.72
N GLN A 273 -11.70 12.59 -20.87
CA GLN A 273 -12.55 11.95 -21.87
C GLN A 273 -11.91 10.72 -22.51
N ALA A 274 -10.61 10.78 -22.81
CA ALA A 274 -9.87 9.63 -23.32
C ALA A 274 -9.88 8.47 -22.28
N ALA A 275 -9.58 8.77 -21.02
CA ALA A 275 -9.55 7.79 -19.94
C ALA A 275 -10.92 7.11 -19.72
N LEU A 276 -12.00 7.90 -19.68
CA LEU A 276 -13.37 7.37 -19.55
C LEU A 276 -13.78 6.51 -20.77
N THR A 277 -13.31 6.88 -21.96
CA THR A 277 -13.61 6.12 -23.18
C THR A 277 -12.88 4.77 -23.16
N ILE A 278 -11.63 4.76 -22.76
CA ILE A 278 -10.82 3.53 -22.61
C ILE A 278 -11.45 2.61 -21.55
N GLU A 279 -11.79 3.13 -20.37
CA GLU A 279 -12.43 2.36 -19.31
C GLU A 279 -13.74 1.70 -19.78
N ARG A 280 -14.61 2.46 -20.47
CA ARG A 280 -15.87 1.94 -21.03
C ARG A 280 -15.63 0.82 -22.03
N ALA A 281 -14.65 0.98 -22.93
CA ALA A 281 -14.30 -0.03 -23.92
C ALA A 281 -13.74 -1.30 -23.28
N ARG A 282 -12.97 -1.16 -22.19
CA ARG A 282 -12.33 -2.26 -21.46
C ARG A 282 -13.26 -2.90 -20.43
N ARG A 283 -14.31 -2.19 -19.99
CA ARG A 283 -15.23 -2.59 -18.92
C ARG A 283 -14.55 -2.88 -17.58
N ARG A 284 -13.40 -2.25 -17.33
CA ARG A 284 -12.60 -2.39 -16.12
C ARG A 284 -11.84 -1.10 -15.87
N PRO A 285 -11.56 -0.76 -14.60
CA PRO A 285 -10.66 0.35 -14.27
C PRO A 285 -9.30 0.19 -14.94
N GLN A 286 -8.73 1.31 -15.38
CA GLN A 286 -7.52 1.35 -16.19
C GLN A 286 -6.47 2.26 -15.57
N ASP A 287 -5.21 1.84 -15.69
CA ASP A 287 -4.01 2.61 -15.51
C ASP A 287 -3.48 2.97 -16.90
N ILE A 288 -3.38 4.28 -17.21
CA ILE A 288 -3.15 4.80 -18.55
C ILE A 288 -1.96 5.76 -18.52
N GLU A 289 -0.92 5.46 -19.29
CA GLU A 289 0.18 6.39 -19.55
C GLU A 289 -0.14 7.25 -20.77
N PHE A 290 0.08 8.57 -20.65
CA PHE A 290 -0.19 9.51 -21.73
C PHE A 290 0.88 10.59 -21.80
N CYS A 291 0.94 11.29 -22.97
CA CYS A 291 1.71 12.51 -23.10
C CYS A 291 1.05 13.50 -24.08
N PHE A 292 1.47 14.76 -23.98
CA PHE A 292 1.20 15.81 -24.96
C PHE A 292 2.49 16.21 -25.65
N ASP A 293 2.46 16.32 -26.97
CA ASP A 293 3.55 16.89 -27.75
C ASP A 293 3.58 18.44 -27.70
N ALA A 294 4.55 19.05 -28.37
CA ALA A 294 4.68 20.50 -28.44
C ALA A 294 3.49 21.21 -29.17
N HIS A 295 2.68 20.46 -29.91
CA HIS A 295 1.48 20.95 -30.60
C HIS A 295 0.20 20.78 -29.76
N GLY A 296 0.32 20.25 -28.54
CA GLY A 296 -0.82 19.94 -27.67
C GLY A 296 -1.61 18.70 -28.10
N THR A 297 -1.00 17.82 -28.90
CA THR A 297 -1.64 16.58 -29.32
C THR A 297 -1.51 15.52 -28.22
N LEU A 298 -2.64 14.95 -27.79
CA LEU A 298 -2.67 13.87 -26.83
C LEU A 298 -2.31 12.53 -27.48
N PHE A 299 -1.33 11.83 -26.91
CA PHE A 299 -0.99 10.46 -27.23
C PHE A 299 -1.22 9.56 -26.01
N ILE A 300 -1.80 8.37 -26.24
CA ILE A 300 -1.90 7.32 -25.24
C ILE A 300 -0.72 6.37 -25.48
N LEU A 301 0.13 6.22 -24.49
CA LEU A 301 1.37 5.45 -24.60
C LEU A 301 1.19 4.00 -24.20
N GLN A 302 0.38 3.75 -23.16
CA GLN A 302 0.11 2.41 -22.62
C GLN A 302 -1.20 2.40 -21.85
N THR A 303 -1.83 1.24 -21.73
CA THR A 303 -2.91 0.98 -20.77
C THR A 303 -2.78 -0.41 -20.17
N ARG A 304 -3.20 -0.56 -18.91
CA ARG A 304 -3.33 -1.85 -18.23
C ARG A 304 -4.54 -1.84 -17.30
N ASP A 305 -5.08 -3.02 -17.02
CA ASP A 305 -6.20 -3.16 -16.09
C ASP A 305 -5.71 -2.92 -14.65
N ILE A 306 -6.47 -2.13 -13.86
CA ILE A 306 -6.27 -2.01 -12.42
C ILE A 306 -6.91 -3.22 -11.77
N THR A 307 -6.09 -4.10 -11.19
CA THR A 307 -6.55 -5.34 -10.54
C THR A 307 -6.75 -5.20 -9.04
N THR A 308 -6.29 -4.10 -8.46
CA THR A 308 -6.35 -3.84 -7.01
C THR A 308 -7.67 -3.23 -6.56
N VAL A 309 -8.40 -2.59 -7.46
CA VAL A 309 -9.75 -2.06 -7.19
C VAL A 309 -10.76 -3.14 -7.57
N SER A 310 -11.52 -3.65 -6.60
CA SER A 310 -12.55 -4.64 -6.87
C SER A 310 -13.67 -4.05 -7.73
N ASP A 311 -14.19 -4.83 -8.70
CA ASP A 311 -15.35 -4.49 -9.55
C ASP A 311 -16.66 -4.24 -8.76
N VAL A 312 -16.66 -4.55 -7.50
CA VAL A 312 -17.70 -4.13 -6.58
C VAL A 312 -17.44 -2.65 -6.34
N GLY A 313 -18.22 -1.80 -7.04
CA GLY A 313 -18.30 -0.38 -6.71
C GLY A 313 -18.40 -0.22 -5.20
N PRO A 314 -18.05 0.95 -4.61
CA PRO A 314 -18.11 1.10 -3.18
C PRO A 314 -19.48 0.59 -2.76
N ALA A 315 -19.52 -0.60 -2.19
CA ALA A 315 -20.68 -1.01 -1.44
C ALA A 315 -20.88 0.17 -0.49
N ALA A 316 -21.95 0.92 -0.70
CA ALA A 316 -22.32 1.97 0.20
C ALA A 316 -22.26 1.33 1.59
N GLY A 317 -21.21 1.61 2.36
CA GLY A 317 -20.99 0.97 3.65
C GLY A 317 -19.59 0.42 3.93
N ASN A 318 -18.64 0.40 3.00
CA ASN A 318 -17.31 -0.22 3.28
C ASN A 318 -16.16 0.80 3.36
N ARG A 319 -16.46 2.10 3.55
CA ARG A 319 -15.43 3.08 3.88
C ARG A 319 -14.83 2.74 5.23
N GLN A 320 -13.55 2.40 5.25
CA GLN A 320 -12.80 2.20 6.49
C GLN A 320 -12.06 3.49 6.85
N VAL A 321 -12.23 3.92 8.08
CA VAL A 321 -11.53 5.08 8.62
C VAL A 321 -10.45 4.61 9.57
N TRP A 322 -9.26 5.14 9.41
CA TRP A 322 -8.08 4.79 10.18
C TRP A 322 -7.58 6.01 10.95
N ASP A 323 -7.25 5.84 12.21
CA ASP A 323 -6.74 6.87 13.09
C ASP A 323 -5.52 6.37 13.87
N ASN A 324 -4.47 7.20 13.97
CA ASN A 324 -3.28 6.88 14.76
C ASN A 324 -2.99 7.88 15.88
N SER A 325 -3.85 8.85 16.11
CA SER A 325 -3.62 9.95 17.05
C SER A 325 -3.30 9.49 18.48
N ASN A 326 -3.90 8.37 18.90
CA ASN A 326 -3.66 7.79 20.23
C ASN A 326 -2.55 6.72 20.18
N ILE A 327 -2.58 5.83 19.18
CA ILE A 327 -1.68 4.66 19.14
C ILE A 327 -0.23 5.03 18.77
N ILE A 328 -0.02 6.20 18.16
CA ILE A 328 1.31 6.68 17.76
C ILE A 328 2.24 6.88 18.97
N GLU A 329 1.69 7.17 20.15
CA GLU A 329 2.47 7.28 21.40
C GLU A 329 3.10 5.94 21.79
N SER A 330 2.39 4.82 21.55
CA SER A 330 2.86 3.47 21.85
C SER A 330 3.76 2.89 20.77
N TYR A 331 3.57 3.28 19.52
CA TYR A 331 4.31 2.79 18.35
C TYR A 331 4.78 3.97 17.50
N SER A 332 5.74 4.73 18.05
CA SER A 332 6.37 5.85 17.38
C SER A 332 7.39 5.36 16.35
N GLY A 333 7.20 5.71 15.08
CA GLY A 333 8.12 5.35 14.00
C GLY A 333 7.68 4.14 13.19
N VAL A 334 8.64 3.53 12.47
CA VAL A 334 8.36 2.42 11.54
C VAL A 334 8.27 1.09 12.28
N THR A 335 7.11 0.45 12.20
CA THR A 335 6.86 -0.88 12.77
C THR A 335 7.09 -1.95 11.71
N SER A 336 7.89 -2.96 12.02
CA SER A 336 8.11 -4.10 11.13
C SER A 336 6.85 -4.95 10.97
N PRO A 337 6.66 -5.65 9.84
CA PRO A 337 5.53 -6.57 9.65
C PRO A 337 5.47 -7.67 10.72
N MET A 338 6.62 -8.16 11.19
CA MET A 338 6.72 -9.17 12.25
C MET A 338 6.19 -8.60 13.58
N THR A 339 6.68 -7.44 14.00
CA THR A 339 6.19 -6.74 15.20
C THR A 339 4.69 -6.45 15.08
N PHE A 340 4.23 -6.00 13.92
CA PHE A 340 2.81 -5.74 13.70
C PHE A 340 1.95 -7.00 13.81
N SER A 341 2.41 -8.14 13.34
CA SER A 341 1.66 -9.41 13.47
C SER A 341 1.40 -9.78 14.94
N PHE A 342 2.40 -9.60 15.80
CA PHE A 342 2.26 -9.75 17.24
C PHE A 342 1.28 -8.74 17.84
N ILE A 343 1.45 -7.45 17.53
CA ILE A 343 0.58 -6.38 18.05
C ILE A 343 -0.87 -6.63 17.66
N ARG A 344 -1.13 -6.94 16.39
CA ARG A 344 -2.47 -7.25 15.88
C ARG A 344 -3.12 -8.40 16.65
N HIS A 345 -2.36 -9.47 16.89
CA HIS A 345 -2.84 -10.61 17.67
C HIS A 345 -3.12 -10.23 19.14
N ALA A 346 -2.19 -9.53 19.79
CA ALA A 346 -2.36 -9.07 21.16
C ALA A 346 -3.61 -8.20 21.34
N TYR A 347 -3.84 -7.24 20.45
CA TYR A 347 -5.05 -6.42 20.48
C TYR A 347 -6.31 -7.22 20.21
N THR A 348 -6.28 -8.19 19.30
CA THR A 348 -7.41 -9.13 19.11
C THR A 348 -7.80 -9.79 20.42
N VAL A 349 -6.83 -10.34 21.16
CA VAL A 349 -7.07 -11.00 22.46
C VAL A 349 -7.57 -10.01 23.50
N VAL A 350 -6.98 -8.80 23.58
CA VAL A 350 -7.42 -7.74 24.50
C VAL A 350 -8.88 -7.35 24.26
N TYR A 351 -9.31 -7.17 23.01
CA TYR A 351 -10.69 -6.86 22.68
C TYR A 351 -11.65 -8.03 22.95
N HIS A 352 -11.20 -9.28 22.82
CA HIS A 352 -11.96 -10.44 23.29
C HIS A 352 -12.14 -10.40 24.82
N CYS A 353 -11.07 -10.10 25.57
CA CYS A 353 -11.14 -9.92 27.01
C CYS A 353 -12.07 -8.77 27.40
N PHE A 354 -12.02 -7.65 26.69
CA PHE A 354 -12.91 -6.51 26.90
C PHE A 354 -14.38 -6.89 26.69
N SER A 355 -14.70 -7.58 25.62
CA SER A 355 -16.04 -8.08 25.34
C SER A 355 -16.56 -9.03 26.42
N LYS A 356 -15.67 -9.87 26.95
CA LYS A 356 -15.97 -10.76 28.08
C LYS A 356 -16.26 -9.94 29.36
N VAL A 357 -15.48 -8.90 29.63
CA VAL A 357 -15.69 -7.97 30.75
C VAL A 357 -17.04 -7.27 30.63
N MET A 358 -17.40 -6.80 29.44
CA MET A 358 -18.69 -6.15 29.14
C MET A 358 -19.87 -7.12 29.07
N GLY A 359 -19.65 -8.43 29.15
CA GLY A 359 -20.70 -9.45 29.20
C GLY A 359 -21.33 -9.77 27.85
N ILE A 360 -20.62 -9.55 26.75
CA ILE A 360 -21.04 -9.95 25.41
C ILE A 360 -21.09 -11.47 25.30
N ARG A 361 -22.13 -11.99 24.67
CA ARG A 361 -22.30 -13.43 24.49
C ARG A 361 -21.21 -13.99 23.56
N PRO A 362 -20.61 -15.17 23.88
CA PRO A 362 -19.58 -15.77 23.04
C PRO A 362 -20.02 -16.02 21.58
N ALA A 363 -21.32 -16.26 21.34
CA ALA A 363 -21.85 -16.41 19.98
C ALA A 363 -21.75 -15.13 19.16
N VAL A 364 -21.97 -13.96 19.80
CA VAL A 364 -21.86 -12.65 19.14
C VAL A 364 -20.39 -12.35 18.81
N VAL A 365 -19.48 -12.67 19.75
CA VAL A 365 -18.04 -12.50 19.53
C VAL A 365 -17.59 -13.36 18.35
N ARG A 366 -17.97 -14.64 18.30
CA ARG A 366 -17.61 -15.52 17.17
C ARG A 366 -18.18 -15.04 15.83
N ALA A 367 -19.43 -14.52 15.82
CA ALA A 367 -20.04 -14.00 14.59
C ALA A 367 -19.35 -12.74 14.06
N ASN A 368 -18.61 -12.02 14.90
CA ASN A 368 -17.87 -10.80 14.55
C ASN A 368 -16.35 -10.99 14.59
N GLN A 369 -15.85 -12.21 14.44
CA GLN A 369 -14.41 -12.53 14.56
C GLN A 369 -13.55 -11.62 13.67
N ALA A 370 -13.97 -11.38 12.42
CA ALA A 370 -13.27 -10.50 11.48
C ALA A 370 -13.14 -9.05 11.98
N VAL A 371 -14.08 -8.55 12.79
CA VAL A 371 -13.99 -7.22 13.41
C VAL A 371 -12.85 -7.19 14.42
N TYR A 372 -12.76 -8.20 15.27
CA TYR A 372 -11.73 -8.29 16.31
C TYR A 372 -10.32 -8.45 15.71
N GLU A 373 -10.18 -9.24 14.65
CA GLU A 373 -8.91 -9.50 13.99
C GLU A 373 -8.38 -8.31 13.17
N ASN A 374 -9.26 -7.36 12.82
CA ASN A 374 -8.93 -6.21 12.00
C ASN A 374 -9.16 -4.87 12.72
N MET A 375 -8.90 -4.84 14.03
CA MET A 375 -8.95 -3.61 14.84
C MET A 375 -7.76 -2.69 14.58
N LEU A 376 -6.64 -3.24 14.14
CA LEU A 376 -5.43 -2.50 13.77
C LEU A 376 -5.06 -2.75 12.32
N GLY A 377 -4.42 -1.75 11.70
CA GLY A 377 -3.80 -1.83 10.37
C GLY A 377 -2.39 -1.27 10.36
N LEU A 378 -1.54 -1.81 9.49
CA LEU A 378 -0.21 -1.29 9.21
C LEU A 378 -0.25 -0.53 7.88
N ILE A 379 -0.10 0.79 7.92
CA ILE A 379 -0.17 1.66 6.75
C ILE A 379 1.15 2.43 6.66
N ARG A 380 1.89 2.22 5.59
CA ARG A 380 3.23 2.84 5.38
C ARG A 380 4.18 2.66 6.58
N GLY A 381 4.15 1.49 7.21
CA GLY A 381 4.98 1.17 8.36
C GLY A 381 4.52 1.77 9.69
N GLN A 382 3.39 2.44 9.75
CA GLN A 382 2.80 2.97 10.98
C GLN A 382 1.53 2.20 11.36
N VAL A 383 1.28 2.08 12.66
CA VAL A 383 0.11 1.37 13.20
C VAL A 383 -1.06 2.34 13.32
N TYR A 384 -2.24 1.89 12.90
CA TYR A 384 -3.50 2.65 12.96
C TYR A 384 -4.60 1.83 13.60
N TYR A 385 -5.52 2.49 14.31
CA TYR A 385 -6.81 1.93 14.67
C TYR A 385 -7.79 1.95 13.49
N ASN A 386 -8.51 0.85 13.29
CA ASN A 386 -9.65 0.78 12.38
C ASN A 386 -10.89 1.31 13.10
N LEU A 387 -11.19 2.59 12.92
CA LEU A 387 -12.34 3.22 13.58
C LEU A 387 -13.67 2.59 13.16
N THR A 388 -13.81 2.18 11.90
CA THR A 388 -15.02 1.50 11.43
C THR A 388 -15.30 0.22 12.22
N ASN A 389 -14.27 -0.60 12.44
CA ASN A 389 -14.37 -1.81 13.24
C ASN A 389 -14.53 -1.51 14.74
N TRP A 390 -13.88 -0.43 15.21
CA TRP A 390 -14.06 0.02 16.59
C TRP A 390 -15.53 0.42 16.87
N TYR A 391 -16.17 1.17 15.98
CA TYR A 391 -17.60 1.49 16.10
C TYR A 391 -18.47 0.23 16.06
N ARG A 392 -18.21 -0.73 15.16
CA ARG A 392 -18.90 -2.02 15.10
C ARG A 392 -18.74 -2.82 16.40
N LEU A 393 -17.59 -2.75 17.04
CA LEU A 393 -17.34 -3.39 18.33
C LEU A 393 -18.17 -2.74 19.43
N ILE A 394 -18.13 -1.41 19.58
CA ILE A 394 -18.82 -0.71 20.67
C ILE A 394 -20.35 -0.73 20.50
N GLN A 395 -20.88 -0.84 19.28
CA GLN A 395 -22.30 -1.06 19.02
C GLN A 395 -22.84 -2.37 19.63
N GLN A 396 -21.97 -3.34 19.90
CA GLN A 396 -22.36 -4.60 20.56
C GLN A 396 -22.62 -4.41 22.05
N PHE A 397 -22.21 -3.29 22.65
CA PHE A 397 -22.31 -3.07 24.09
C PHE A 397 -23.71 -2.52 24.45
N PRO A 398 -24.30 -3.01 25.56
CA PRO A 398 -25.53 -2.45 26.07
C PRO A 398 -25.36 -0.97 26.42
N GLY A 399 -26.28 -0.13 25.95
CA GLY A 399 -26.22 1.30 26.21
C GLY A 399 -25.28 2.09 25.29
N TYR A 400 -24.96 1.56 24.12
CA TYR A 400 -24.12 2.22 23.11
C TYR A 400 -24.49 3.70 22.91
N GLU A 401 -25.75 4.01 22.67
CA GLU A 401 -26.22 5.40 22.44
C GLU A 401 -25.91 6.35 23.62
N LEU A 402 -25.94 5.83 24.85
CA LEU A 402 -25.62 6.61 26.04
C LEU A 402 -24.10 6.80 26.23
N ASN A 403 -23.32 5.81 25.84
CA ASN A 403 -21.89 5.75 26.12
C ASN A 403 -21.02 6.13 24.91
N LYS A 404 -21.59 6.28 23.72
CA LYS A 404 -20.85 6.58 22.48
C LYS A 404 -19.92 7.77 22.64
N ARG A 405 -20.44 8.90 23.15
CA ARG A 405 -19.65 10.13 23.35
C ARG A 405 -18.48 9.94 24.31
N PHE A 406 -18.72 9.17 25.37
CA PHE A 406 -17.68 8.87 26.35
C PHE A 406 -16.58 8.00 25.72
N MET A 407 -16.95 6.99 24.94
CA MET A 407 -16.00 6.11 24.28
C MET A 407 -15.23 6.81 23.14
N GLU A 408 -15.85 7.74 22.42
CA GLU A 408 -15.17 8.60 21.45
C GLU A 408 -14.12 9.51 22.11
N SER A 409 -14.46 10.07 23.27
CA SER A 409 -13.51 10.87 24.07
C SER A 409 -12.33 10.04 24.57
N MET A 410 -12.55 8.76 24.90
CA MET A 410 -11.50 7.81 25.27
C MET A 410 -10.47 7.57 24.17
N MET A 411 -10.93 7.52 22.91
CA MET A 411 -10.05 7.34 21.76
C MET A 411 -9.33 8.62 21.33
N GLY A 412 -9.63 9.77 21.97
CA GLY A 412 -9.03 11.05 21.60
C GLY A 412 -9.48 11.58 20.24
N LEU A 413 -10.61 11.13 19.72
CA LEU A 413 -11.10 11.52 18.40
C LEU A 413 -11.42 13.02 18.36
N ARG A 414 -10.75 13.75 17.48
CA ARG A 414 -10.98 15.19 17.26
C ARG A 414 -12.19 15.44 16.38
N GLU A 415 -12.43 14.56 15.39
CA GLU A 415 -13.56 14.63 14.47
C GLU A 415 -14.48 13.43 14.69
N ARG A 416 -15.79 13.68 14.63
CA ARG A 416 -16.80 12.63 14.78
C ARG A 416 -16.99 11.92 13.46
N PHE A 417 -16.87 10.60 13.51
CA PHE A 417 -17.22 9.74 12.39
C PHE A 417 -18.41 8.87 12.78
N ASP A 418 -19.52 8.97 12.06
CA ASP A 418 -20.67 8.08 12.22
C ASP A 418 -20.75 7.16 10.99
N PRO A 419 -20.33 5.89 11.10
CA PRO A 419 -20.25 5.00 9.95
C PRO A 419 -21.62 4.62 9.35
N GLU A 420 -22.71 4.81 10.12
CA GLU A 420 -24.07 4.62 9.65
C GLU A 420 -24.98 5.58 10.42
N GLU A 421 -25.78 6.38 9.72
CA GLU A 421 -27.00 6.91 10.30
C GLU A 421 -27.85 5.71 10.75
N SER A 422 -27.67 5.30 11.99
CA SER A 422 -28.52 4.30 12.62
C SER A 422 -29.92 4.85 12.56
N GLY A 423 -30.66 4.46 11.53
CA GLY A 423 -32.06 4.78 11.42
C GLY A 423 -32.73 4.41 12.75
N SER A 424 -33.03 5.39 13.56
CA SER A 424 -33.81 5.26 14.78
C SER A 424 -35.24 4.91 14.43
N ALA A 425 -35.43 3.78 13.75
CA ALA A 425 -36.72 3.15 13.61
C ALA A 425 -37.15 2.76 15.02
N GLY A 426 -38.19 3.40 15.52
CA GLY A 426 -38.68 3.29 16.87
C GLY A 426 -38.72 1.84 17.35
N LEU A 427 -37.84 1.50 18.30
CA LEU A 427 -37.77 0.17 18.90
C LEU A 427 -39.15 -0.16 19.53
N SER A 428 -39.74 -1.31 19.18
CA SER A 428 -40.94 -1.86 19.81
C SER A 428 -40.76 -1.91 21.34
N PHE A 429 -41.84 -1.67 22.10
CA PHE A 429 -41.83 -1.65 23.57
C PHE A 429 -41.12 -2.86 24.19
N HIS A 430 -41.33 -4.07 23.67
CA HIS A 430 -40.62 -5.27 24.10
C HIS A 430 -39.12 -5.19 23.90
N LYS A 431 -38.65 -4.63 22.82
CA LYS A 431 -37.20 -4.45 22.57
C LYS A 431 -36.59 -3.44 23.55
N LYS A 432 -37.32 -2.39 23.92
CA LYS A 432 -36.90 -1.42 24.95
C LYS A 432 -36.79 -2.08 26.32
N LEU A 433 -37.76 -2.90 26.72
CA LEU A 433 -37.70 -3.63 28.00
C LEU A 433 -36.52 -4.59 28.09
N VAL A 434 -36.25 -5.34 27.02
CA VAL A 434 -35.05 -6.22 26.93
C VAL A 434 -33.75 -5.42 26.98
N ALA A 435 -33.69 -4.26 26.33
CA ALA A 435 -32.51 -3.38 26.37
C ALA A 435 -32.27 -2.86 27.81
N TRP A 436 -33.32 -2.44 28.51
CA TRP A 436 -33.24 -2.02 29.92
C TRP A 436 -32.79 -3.16 30.84
N GLY A 437 -33.29 -4.37 30.66
CA GLY A 437 -32.84 -5.54 31.43
C GLY A 437 -31.36 -5.87 31.20
N ARG A 438 -30.87 -5.70 29.96
CA ARG A 438 -29.43 -5.85 29.64
C ARG A 438 -28.59 -4.75 30.30
N LEU A 439 -29.07 -3.51 30.30
CA LEU A 439 -28.38 -2.37 30.92
C LEU A 439 -28.29 -2.53 32.44
N LEU A 440 -29.35 -2.93 33.11
CA LEU A 440 -29.37 -3.23 34.55
C LEU A 440 -28.39 -4.36 34.88
N ARG A 441 -28.41 -5.44 34.11
CA ARG A 441 -27.46 -6.55 34.29
C ARG A 441 -26.02 -6.10 34.12
N LEU A 442 -25.73 -5.23 33.14
CA LEU A 442 -24.39 -4.64 32.97
C LEU A 442 -24.04 -3.79 34.18
N GLY A 443 -24.93 -2.93 34.66
CA GLY A 443 -24.72 -2.10 35.85
C GLY A 443 -24.37 -2.92 37.09
N PHE A 444 -25.14 -3.99 37.39
CA PHE A 444 -24.82 -4.91 38.50
C PHE A 444 -23.46 -5.59 38.33
N ARG A 445 -23.15 -6.01 37.11
CA ARG A 445 -21.87 -6.64 36.81
C ARG A 445 -20.71 -5.65 37.03
N MET A 446 -20.87 -4.41 36.61
CA MET A 446 -19.88 -3.36 36.82
C MET A 446 -19.70 -3.06 38.30
N LEU A 447 -20.77 -2.85 39.07
CA LEU A 447 -20.68 -2.65 40.52
C LEU A 447 -19.95 -3.81 41.21
N PHE A 448 -20.21 -5.04 40.83
CA PHE A 448 -19.49 -6.20 41.36
C PHE A 448 -18.01 -6.21 40.95
N GLN A 449 -17.69 -5.84 39.72
CA GLN A 449 -16.32 -5.71 39.24
C GLN A 449 -15.56 -4.62 40.00
N PHE A 450 -16.20 -3.48 40.24
CA PHE A 450 -15.66 -2.38 41.02
C PHE A 450 -15.37 -2.82 42.48
N ALA A 451 -16.36 -3.43 43.15
CA ALA A 451 -16.19 -3.90 44.52
C ALA A 451 -15.10 -4.97 44.68
N THR A 452 -14.72 -5.64 43.58
CA THR A 452 -13.68 -6.70 43.61
C THR A 452 -12.40 -6.26 42.90
N LEU A 453 -12.28 -4.99 42.47
CA LEU A 453 -11.18 -4.50 41.64
C LEU A 453 -9.83 -4.70 42.30
N ASP A 454 -9.66 -4.20 43.53
CA ASP A 454 -8.38 -4.28 44.26
C ASP A 454 -7.87 -5.72 44.38
N ARG A 455 -8.78 -6.64 44.70
CA ARG A 455 -8.41 -8.07 44.79
C ARG A 455 -8.02 -8.67 43.44
N ARG A 456 -8.64 -8.21 42.36
CA ARG A 456 -8.34 -8.68 41.01
C ARG A 456 -7.01 -8.13 40.52
N VAL A 457 -6.75 -6.84 40.77
CA VAL A 457 -5.49 -6.17 40.44
C VAL A 457 -4.34 -6.80 41.24
N ALA A 458 -4.50 -6.97 42.58
CA ALA A 458 -3.47 -7.59 43.40
C ALA A 458 -3.14 -9.04 42.93
N ARG A 459 -4.17 -9.83 42.58
CA ARG A 459 -3.96 -11.17 42.04
C ARG A 459 -3.26 -11.13 40.68
N PHE A 460 -3.64 -10.21 39.81
CA PHE A 460 -3.02 -10.05 38.50
C PHE A 460 -1.53 -9.66 38.65
N ARG A 461 -1.22 -8.66 39.49
CA ARG A 461 0.17 -8.23 39.78
C ARG A 461 1.02 -9.39 40.34
N SER A 462 0.48 -10.16 41.29
CA SER A 462 1.20 -11.32 41.86
C SER A 462 1.48 -12.38 40.77
N ASN A 463 0.49 -12.69 39.92
CA ASN A 463 0.68 -13.67 38.84
C ASN A 463 1.65 -13.13 37.78
N PHE A 464 1.57 -11.85 37.45
CA PHE A 464 2.48 -11.20 36.52
C PHE A 464 3.91 -11.25 37.02
N GLN A 465 4.15 -10.89 38.28
CA GLN A 465 5.49 -10.92 38.89
C GLN A 465 6.11 -12.31 38.84
N VAL A 466 5.36 -13.35 39.22
CA VAL A 466 5.85 -14.74 39.16
C VAL A 466 6.24 -15.17 37.77
N LEU A 467 5.47 -14.74 36.74
CA LEU A 467 5.78 -15.04 35.34
C LEU A 467 6.96 -14.22 34.83
N TYR A 468 7.01 -12.96 35.20
CA TYR A 468 8.09 -12.05 34.84
C TYR A 468 9.43 -12.53 35.40
N ASP A 469 9.51 -12.83 36.69
CA ASP A 469 10.72 -13.34 37.36
C ASP A 469 11.20 -14.66 36.71
N LYS A 470 10.24 -15.53 36.32
CA LYS A 470 10.55 -16.77 35.61
C LYS A 470 11.18 -16.48 34.24
N TRP A 471 10.64 -15.56 33.46
CA TRP A 471 11.14 -15.26 32.12
C TRP A 471 12.41 -14.42 32.13
N GLU A 472 12.55 -13.49 33.10
CA GLU A 472 13.78 -12.70 33.27
C GLU A 472 14.99 -13.58 33.59
N ALA A 473 14.78 -14.72 34.28
CA ALA A 473 15.84 -15.68 34.57
C ALA A 473 16.22 -16.60 33.38
N MET A 474 15.54 -16.47 32.23
CA MET A 474 15.80 -17.29 31.03
C MET A 474 16.81 -16.62 30.11
N ASP A 475 17.72 -17.40 29.55
CA ASP A 475 18.63 -16.98 28.47
C ASP A 475 17.95 -17.24 27.12
N PHE A 476 17.26 -16.25 26.59
CA PHE A 476 16.54 -16.36 25.31
C PHE A 476 17.49 -16.54 24.12
N ASP A 477 18.71 -16.03 24.21
CA ASP A 477 19.69 -16.11 23.10
C ASP A 477 20.22 -17.54 22.94
N ALA A 478 20.23 -18.33 24.03
CA ALA A 478 20.64 -19.73 24.00
C ALA A 478 19.52 -20.70 23.61
N MET A 479 18.25 -20.23 23.51
CA MET A 479 17.11 -21.09 23.25
C MET A 479 16.93 -21.44 21.76
N ALA A 480 16.53 -22.68 21.50
CA ALA A 480 16.11 -23.10 20.17
C ALA A 480 14.74 -22.48 19.80
N PRO A 481 14.43 -22.30 18.49
CA PRO A 481 13.18 -21.67 18.05
C PRO A 481 11.90 -22.31 18.61
N HIS A 482 11.88 -23.63 18.80
CA HIS A 482 10.73 -24.33 19.35
C HIS A 482 10.54 -24.08 20.87
N GLU A 483 11.62 -23.82 21.61
CA GLU A 483 11.59 -23.45 23.03
C GLU A 483 11.08 -22.02 23.20
N LEU A 484 11.58 -21.07 22.37
CA LEU A 484 11.05 -19.71 22.31
C LEU A 484 9.55 -19.69 21.99
N MET A 485 9.10 -20.55 21.07
CA MET A 485 7.68 -20.69 20.75
C MET A 485 6.88 -21.25 21.93
N ALA A 486 7.45 -22.14 22.72
CA ALA A 486 6.79 -22.68 23.92
C ALA A 486 6.62 -21.59 24.98
N VAL A 487 7.66 -20.77 25.22
CA VAL A 487 7.59 -19.60 26.12
C VAL A 487 6.54 -18.60 25.65
N TYR A 488 6.53 -18.27 24.36
CA TYR A 488 5.53 -17.36 23.77
C TYR A 488 4.09 -17.87 24.00
N ARG A 489 3.83 -19.15 23.76
CA ARG A 489 2.50 -19.75 23.99
C ARG A 489 2.10 -19.76 25.46
N GLU A 490 3.07 -19.96 26.38
CA GLU A 490 2.82 -19.84 27.82
C GLU A 490 2.44 -18.39 28.17
N MET A 491 3.19 -17.40 27.68
CA MET A 491 2.90 -15.97 27.87
C MET A 491 1.50 -15.63 27.34
N GLU A 492 1.18 -16.05 26.13
CA GLU A 492 -0.13 -15.84 25.53
C GLU A 492 -1.25 -16.42 26.41
N THR A 493 -1.13 -17.68 26.82
CA THR A 493 -2.18 -18.38 27.55
C THR A 493 -2.33 -17.86 28.98
N ARG A 494 -1.22 -17.66 29.69
CA ARG A 494 -1.22 -17.32 31.12
C ARG A 494 -1.35 -15.83 31.40
N LEU A 495 -0.89 -14.98 30.51
CA LEU A 495 -0.91 -13.53 30.68
C LEU A 495 -1.93 -12.86 29.75
N LEU A 496 -1.77 -12.99 28.44
CA LEU A 496 -2.54 -12.22 27.46
C LEU A 496 -4.03 -12.55 27.50
N TRP A 497 -4.41 -13.84 27.53
CA TRP A 497 -5.82 -14.26 27.67
C TRP A 497 -6.42 -13.98 29.05
N ASN A 498 -5.63 -13.53 30.02
CA ASN A 498 -6.05 -13.15 31.37
C ASN A 498 -5.99 -11.63 31.64
N TRP A 499 -5.96 -10.82 30.58
CA TRP A 499 -5.80 -9.36 30.63
C TRP A 499 -7.04 -8.59 31.12
N GLN A 500 -7.98 -9.24 31.81
CA GLN A 500 -9.23 -8.59 32.25
C GLN A 500 -9.03 -7.59 33.38
N ALA A 501 -8.11 -7.82 34.31
CA ALA A 501 -7.91 -6.92 35.45
C ALA A 501 -7.36 -5.55 35.01
N PRO A 502 -6.34 -5.44 34.15
CA PRO A 502 -5.93 -4.16 33.57
C PRO A 502 -7.07 -3.45 32.84
N ILE A 503 -7.83 -4.15 31.98
CA ILE A 503 -8.95 -3.56 31.23
C ILE A 503 -10.01 -2.98 32.17
N ILE A 504 -10.37 -3.68 33.25
CA ILE A 504 -11.34 -3.20 34.24
C ILE A 504 -10.79 -1.97 34.96
N ASN A 505 -9.51 -2.02 35.36
CA ASN A 505 -8.84 -0.90 36.01
C ASN A 505 -8.88 0.36 35.13
N ASP A 506 -8.41 0.26 33.89
CA ASP A 506 -8.36 1.39 32.95
C ASP A 506 -9.75 1.97 32.69
N PHE A 507 -10.76 1.10 32.57
CA PHE A 507 -12.13 1.54 32.41
C PHE A 507 -12.64 2.38 33.59
N TYR A 508 -12.31 1.99 34.84
CA TYR A 508 -12.70 2.76 36.02
C TYR A 508 -11.86 4.03 36.18
N VAL A 509 -10.57 3.99 35.89
CA VAL A 509 -9.72 5.18 35.87
C VAL A 509 -10.34 6.25 34.96
N MET A 510 -10.77 5.87 33.77
CA MET A 510 -11.37 6.79 32.82
C MET A 510 -12.73 7.33 33.27
N ILE A 511 -13.57 6.49 33.87
CA ILE A 511 -14.84 6.96 34.44
C ILE A 511 -14.60 8.02 35.53
N HIS A 512 -13.69 7.73 36.47
CA HIS A 512 -13.39 8.65 37.56
C HIS A 512 -12.72 9.94 37.05
N TYR A 513 -11.83 9.84 36.07
CA TYR A 513 -11.25 11.00 35.41
C TYR A 513 -12.30 11.87 34.72
N GLY A 514 -13.23 11.24 33.99
CA GLY A 514 -14.35 11.97 33.36
C GLY A 514 -15.28 12.66 34.38
N LEU A 515 -15.56 12.00 35.50
CA LEU A 515 -16.33 12.59 36.61
C LEU A 515 -15.58 13.74 37.27
N LEU A 516 -14.27 13.56 37.55
CA LEU A 516 -13.43 14.62 38.11
C LEU A 516 -13.41 15.84 37.21
N ARG A 517 -13.18 15.67 35.92
CA ARG A 517 -13.21 16.74 34.93
C ARG A 517 -14.55 17.49 34.93
N LYS A 518 -15.66 16.73 34.99
CA LYS A 518 -16.99 17.31 35.06
C LYS A 518 -17.17 18.15 36.33
N TYR A 519 -16.77 17.65 37.50
CA TYR A 519 -16.89 18.35 38.77
C TYR A 519 -15.97 19.59 38.83
N CYS A 520 -14.75 19.51 38.31
CA CYS A 520 -13.87 20.69 38.19
C CYS A 520 -14.50 21.78 37.34
N HIS A 521 -15.12 21.38 36.20
CA HIS A 521 -15.81 22.33 35.34
C HIS A 521 -17.07 22.92 36.00
N ASP A 522 -17.93 22.08 36.60
CA ASP A 522 -19.25 22.51 37.11
C ASP A 522 -19.14 23.29 38.44
N TRP A 523 -18.10 23.01 39.25
CA TRP A 523 -18.01 23.57 40.60
C TRP A 523 -16.85 24.58 40.78
N CYS A 524 -15.78 24.46 40.00
CA CYS A 524 -14.60 25.30 40.15
C CYS A 524 -14.45 26.37 39.07
N ASP A 525 -15.38 26.44 38.12
CA ASP A 525 -15.37 27.38 36.98
C ASP A 525 -14.03 27.37 36.23
N ASP A 526 -13.44 26.17 36.06
CA ASP A 526 -12.13 25.99 35.41
C ASP A 526 -12.25 26.19 33.89
N GLY A 527 -12.13 27.45 33.46
CA GLY A 527 -12.09 27.79 32.02
C GLY A 527 -10.88 27.24 31.29
N SER A 528 -9.81 26.85 32.02
CA SER A 528 -8.57 26.27 31.43
C SER A 528 -8.70 24.78 31.12
N GLN A 529 -9.66 24.09 31.74
CA GLN A 529 -9.82 22.63 31.71
C GLN A 529 -8.55 21.85 32.10
N SER A 530 -7.67 22.41 32.91
CA SER A 530 -6.39 21.84 33.38
C SER A 530 -6.42 21.37 34.84
N LEU A 531 -7.35 21.90 35.64
CA LEU A 531 -7.40 21.66 37.09
C LEU A 531 -7.45 20.18 37.48
N GLN A 532 -8.20 19.36 36.68
CA GLN A 532 -8.25 17.91 36.91
C GLN A 532 -6.87 17.24 36.74
N ASN A 533 -6.04 17.73 35.82
CA ASN A 533 -4.68 17.23 35.65
C ASN A 533 -3.79 17.58 36.81
N ASP A 534 -3.87 18.83 37.31
CA ASP A 534 -3.10 19.30 38.46
C ASP A 534 -3.47 18.53 39.74
N LEU A 535 -4.76 18.19 39.93
CA LEU A 535 -5.23 17.37 41.04
C LEU A 535 -4.71 15.92 41.02
N ILE A 536 -4.40 15.38 39.85
CA ILE A 536 -3.90 14.01 39.68
C ILE A 536 -2.36 13.97 39.72
N CYS A 537 -1.68 15.00 39.25
CA CYS A 537 -0.22 15.05 39.16
C CYS A 537 0.53 14.95 40.51
N GLY A 538 -0.17 15.03 41.67
CA GLY A 538 0.44 14.96 42.99
C GLY A 538 0.79 13.57 43.53
N ASN A 539 0.28 12.47 42.93
CA ASN A 539 0.53 11.12 43.40
C ASN A 539 1.74 10.49 42.69
N GLY A 540 2.88 10.48 43.37
CA GLY A 540 4.18 10.06 42.83
C GLY A 540 4.38 8.57 42.59
N ASP A 541 3.35 7.69 42.71
CA ASP A 541 3.45 6.23 42.59
C ASP A 541 2.88 5.65 41.29
N ILE A 542 2.90 6.43 40.20
CA ILE A 542 2.46 5.93 38.90
C ILE A 542 3.66 5.26 38.22
N GLU A 543 3.63 3.94 38.06
CA GLU A 543 4.70 3.15 37.41
C GLU A 543 5.09 3.68 36.00
N SER A 544 4.14 4.22 35.24
CA SER A 544 4.40 4.81 33.93
C SER A 544 5.24 6.10 33.95
N THR A 545 5.41 6.73 35.12
CA THR A 545 6.27 7.91 35.29
C THR A 545 7.69 7.55 35.72
N GLU A 546 7.97 6.29 36.02
CA GLU A 546 9.28 5.84 36.48
C GLU A 546 10.40 6.07 35.44
N PRO A 547 10.23 5.80 34.14
CA PRO A 547 11.24 6.15 33.14
C PRO A 547 11.56 7.64 33.11
N THR A 548 10.56 8.50 33.24
CA THR A 548 10.75 9.97 33.29
C THR A 548 11.45 10.41 34.58
N ARG A 549 11.19 9.74 35.71
CA ARG A 549 11.87 9.99 36.99
C ARG A 549 13.33 9.54 36.94
N MET A 550 13.61 8.37 36.29
CA MET A 550 14.98 7.91 36.08
C MET A 550 15.78 8.87 35.20
N LEU A 551 15.22 9.33 34.08
CA LEU A 551 15.85 10.30 33.20
C LEU A 551 16.15 11.61 33.94
N ARG A 552 15.23 12.13 34.76
CA ARG A 552 15.46 13.32 35.59
C ARG A 552 16.55 13.10 36.65
N SER A 553 16.65 11.90 37.24
CA SER A 553 17.69 11.58 38.20
C SER A 553 19.07 11.46 37.54
N GLU A 554 19.15 10.98 36.30
CA GLU A 554 20.39 10.94 35.52
C GLU A 554 20.84 12.32 35.05
N GLU A 555 19.92 13.21 34.62
CA GLU A 555 20.24 14.60 34.31
C GLU A 555 20.79 15.35 35.52
N HIS A 556 20.18 15.20 36.71
CA HIS A 556 20.68 15.79 37.93
C HIS A 556 22.05 15.25 38.33
N THR A 557 22.34 13.97 38.08
CA THR A 557 23.65 13.37 38.38
C THR A 557 24.73 13.89 37.43
N SER A 558 24.39 14.05 36.14
CA SER A 558 25.31 14.62 35.14
C SER A 558 25.57 16.10 35.31
N GLU A 559 24.58 16.91 35.76
CA GLU A 559 24.78 18.32 36.09
C GLU A 559 25.62 18.51 37.37
N LEU A 560 25.50 17.64 38.36
CA LEU A 560 26.33 17.67 39.56
C LEU A 560 27.79 17.27 39.27
N GLN A 561 27.99 16.31 38.35
CA GLN A 561 29.35 15.93 37.90
C GLN A 561 30.00 17.03 37.04
N SER A 562 29.25 17.76 36.23
CA SER A 562 29.78 18.87 35.41
C SER A 562 30.09 20.13 36.22
N ARG A 563 29.54 20.28 37.43
CA ARG A 563 29.85 21.39 38.37
C ARG A 563 31.02 21.09 39.31
N GLN A 564 31.51 19.84 39.36
CA GLN A 564 32.67 19.41 40.15
C GLN A 564 33.95 19.23 39.31
N SER A 565 33.89 19.36 37.99
CA SER A 565 35.03 19.43 37.06
C SER A 565 35.25 20.89 36.60
#